data_99640119890af41078cda390da263a5b
#
_entry.id   99640119890af41078cda390da263a5b
#
_cell.length_a   1.000
_cell.length_b   1.000
_cell.length_c   1.000
_cell.angle_alpha   90.00
_cell.angle_beta   90.00
_cell.angle_gamma   90.00
#
_symmetry.space_group_name_H-M   'P 1'
#
loop_
_entity.id
_entity.type
_entity.pdbx_description
1 polymer ?
#
loop_
_entity_poly.entity_id
_entity_poly.type
_entity_poly.pdbx_seq_one_letter_code
_entity_poly.pdbx_strand_id
1 'polypeptide(L)'
;MTVRVRFAPSPTGYLHIGGARTALFNWLFARRHNGRFILRIEDTDQNREIPGATEALMGALRWLGLDWDEGPDIGGNYGPYIQTERADLYRHWANWLVANDHAYKCFCTAVELEEMRRHQQANKLPFGYDRRCRTLTPAQIAAKEAAGLSHVIRFKSPLEGETVIPDVIRGDIIVKNEQIQDMILLKSDGLPTYHLANVVDDHFMEISHIMRADEWISTAPLHINMYRAFGWDMPVYAHLSLILNPSGKGKLSKRTQAFRDGDQQVLVQVEEFRAAGYLPQALCNFLANVGWSFGDDREIFTMEEAIPRFDLSSINPAPAQLPYSKLDWLNGQYIQQMEPIELAKFVKPFLDAAGFEVNPKALLVVMPPMSKRMKLPTDAIEFLRFLFDDAPLSLAAEQLTHKYLPRESARTGFQQARELVQTAESYDLDTLSKGLIQIGENVSANSKAGPFLGTLRLAVTGQQVSPPLFESMLALGRARTLARLDEILALYE
;
A
#
# COMPACT_ATOMS: atom_id res chain seq x y z
N MET A 1 7.47 30.13 9.86
CA MET A 1 7.11 28.92 10.68
C MET A 1 7.59 27.69 9.91
N THR A 2 8.27 26.77 10.57
CA THR A 2 8.72 25.52 9.93
C THR A 2 7.49 24.65 9.65
N VAL A 3 7.39 24.06 8.46
CA VAL A 3 6.33 23.10 8.14
C VAL A 3 6.50 21.86 9.01
N ARG A 4 5.47 21.49 9.76
CA ARG A 4 5.40 20.30 10.58
C ARG A 4 4.09 19.59 10.29
N VAL A 5 4.19 18.35 9.87
CA VAL A 5 3.06 17.50 9.51
C VAL A 5 3.19 16.15 10.22
N ARG A 6 2.09 15.41 10.30
CA ARG A 6 2.10 14.12 10.99
C ARG A 6 1.29 13.06 10.27
N PHE A 7 1.76 11.83 10.39
CA PHE A 7 0.93 10.65 10.24
C PHE A 7 0.64 10.09 11.63
N ALA A 8 -0.63 9.93 11.95
CA ALA A 8 -1.08 9.62 13.29
C ALA A 8 -2.04 8.42 13.29
N PRO A 9 -1.50 7.20 13.05
CA PRO A 9 -2.31 5.99 12.97
C PRO A 9 -2.65 5.41 14.34
N SER A 10 -3.84 4.77 14.43
CA SER A 10 -4.17 3.91 15.58
C SER A 10 -3.66 2.48 15.32
N PRO A 11 -3.08 1.78 16.32
CA PRO A 11 -2.51 0.44 16.18
C PRO A 11 -3.59 -0.65 16.20
N THR A 12 -4.61 -0.52 15.35
CA THR A 12 -5.77 -1.42 15.25
C THR A 12 -5.66 -2.41 14.09
N GLY A 13 -4.46 -2.61 13.56
CA GLY A 13 -4.14 -3.53 12.46
C GLY A 13 -3.03 -3.01 11.55
N TYR A 14 -2.79 -3.75 10.47
CA TYR A 14 -1.77 -3.43 9.49
C TYR A 14 -2.08 -2.15 8.70
N LEU A 15 -1.03 -1.55 8.12
CA LEU A 15 -1.15 -0.30 7.37
C LEU A 15 -1.97 -0.51 6.09
N HIS A 16 -3.14 0.13 6.05
CA HIS A 16 -4.00 0.14 4.88
C HIS A 16 -3.45 1.10 3.82
N ILE A 17 -3.59 0.77 2.54
CA ILE A 17 -3.09 1.58 1.41
C ILE A 17 -3.61 3.03 1.43
N GLY A 18 -4.81 3.28 1.95
CA GLY A 18 -5.33 4.64 2.17
C GLY A 18 -4.54 5.43 3.22
N GLY A 19 -4.13 4.75 4.30
CA GLY A 19 -3.22 5.31 5.30
C GLY A 19 -1.83 5.56 4.71
N ALA A 20 -1.32 4.61 3.93
CA ALA A 20 -0.03 4.74 3.25
C ALA A 20 -0.01 5.97 2.31
N ARG A 21 -1.08 6.22 1.53
CA ARG A 21 -1.20 7.44 0.71
C ARG A 21 -1.20 8.71 1.56
N THR A 22 -1.93 8.69 2.67
CA THR A 22 -1.96 9.84 3.59
C THR A 22 -0.57 10.11 4.17
N ALA A 23 0.16 9.07 4.59
CA ALA A 23 1.54 9.18 5.06
C ALA A 23 2.46 9.71 3.97
N LEU A 24 2.37 9.19 2.74
CA LEU A 24 3.15 9.63 1.59
C LEU A 24 2.94 11.12 1.28
N PHE A 25 1.70 11.61 1.29
CA PHE A 25 1.41 13.02 0.99
C PHE A 25 1.93 13.95 2.10
N ASN A 26 1.82 13.56 3.36
CA ASN A 26 2.44 14.28 4.47
C ASN A 26 3.98 14.30 4.31
N TRP A 27 4.58 13.16 3.98
CA TRP A 27 6.02 13.04 3.77
C TRP A 27 6.51 13.91 2.61
N LEU A 28 5.87 13.84 1.44
CA LEU A 28 6.19 14.66 0.27
C LEU A 28 6.12 16.16 0.60
N PHE A 29 5.06 16.58 1.30
CA PHE A 29 4.90 17.96 1.69
C PHE A 29 5.97 18.43 2.67
N ALA A 30 6.30 17.60 3.68
CA ALA A 30 7.39 17.90 4.60
C ALA A 30 8.73 18.02 3.86
N ARG A 31 9.07 17.07 2.99
CA ARG A 31 10.34 17.08 2.25
C ARG A 31 10.44 18.27 1.29
N ARG A 32 9.36 18.63 0.59
CA ARG A 32 9.32 19.83 -0.28
C ARG A 32 9.67 21.12 0.45
N HIS A 33 9.17 21.26 1.67
CA HIS A 33 9.31 22.48 2.46
C HIS A 33 10.48 22.44 3.45
N ASN A 34 11.37 21.45 3.37
CA ASN A 34 12.43 21.19 4.35
C ASN A 34 11.86 21.19 5.80
N GLY A 35 10.63 20.69 5.93
CA GLY A 35 9.87 20.60 7.17
C GLY A 35 10.15 19.33 7.94
N ARG A 36 9.23 18.98 8.86
CA ARG A 36 9.30 17.79 9.69
C ARG A 36 8.09 16.90 9.46
N PHE A 37 8.33 15.61 9.27
CA PHE A 37 7.31 14.56 9.24
C PHE A 37 7.37 13.78 10.53
N ILE A 38 6.27 13.82 11.29
CA ILE A 38 6.14 13.24 12.63
C ILE A 38 5.31 11.95 12.54
N LEU A 39 5.75 10.88 13.18
CA LEU A 39 4.96 9.68 13.42
C LEU A 39 4.44 9.72 14.85
N ARG A 40 3.11 9.71 15.04
CA ARG A 40 2.44 9.65 16.34
C ARG A 40 1.53 8.44 16.41
N ILE A 41 1.64 7.63 17.45
CA ILE A 41 0.77 6.46 17.66
C ILE A 41 -0.43 6.86 18.51
N GLU A 42 -1.63 6.65 17.97
CA GLU A 42 -2.90 6.97 18.63
C GLU A 42 -3.54 5.70 19.22
N ASP A 43 -3.04 5.30 20.40
CA ASP A 43 -3.38 4.06 21.12
C ASP A 43 -4.39 4.26 22.25
N THR A 44 -5.14 5.36 22.28
CA THR A 44 -6.11 5.69 23.35
C THR A 44 -7.32 4.75 23.38
N ASP A 45 -7.56 3.94 22.36
CA ASP A 45 -8.56 2.88 22.33
C ASP A 45 -7.91 1.50 22.54
N GLN A 46 -7.52 1.23 23.77
CA GLN A 46 -6.84 -0.01 24.17
C GLN A 46 -7.64 -1.29 23.90
N ASN A 47 -8.98 -1.19 23.80
CA ASN A 47 -9.83 -2.36 23.49
C ASN A 47 -9.70 -2.83 22.04
N ARG A 48 -9.20 -1.99 21.13
CA ARG A 48 -9.01 -2.32 19.71
C ARG A 48 -7.56 -2.45 19.32
N GLU A 49 -6.65 -2.27 20.24
CA GLU A 49 -5.22 -2.43 20.01
C GLU A 49 -4.89 -3.90 19.66
N ILE A 50 -4.07 -4.10 18.64
CA ILE A 50 -3.58 -5.40 18.21
C ILE A 50 -2.10 -5.49 18.57
N PRO A 51 -1.66 -6.50 19.36
CA PRO A 51 -0.25 -6.69 19.69
C PRO A 51 0.63 -6.76 18.43
N GLY A 52 1.74 -6.01 18.42
CA GLY A 52 2.67 -5.94 17.29
C GLY A 52 2.21 -5.05 16.11
N ALA A 53 1.02 -4.42 16.19
CA ALA A 53 0.53 -3.56 15.09
C ALA A 53 1.37 -2.30 14.93
N THR A 54 1.89 -1.74 16.00
CA THR A 54 2.78 -0.57 15.95
C THR A 54 4.07 -0.87 15.20
N GLU A 55 4.74 -1.97 15.53
CA GLU A 55 5.98 -2.42 14.87
C GLU A 55 5.74 -2.76 13.40
N ALA A 56 4.63 -3.44 13.09
CA ALA A 56 4.26 -3.77 11.73
C ALA A 56 4.00 -2.49 10.89
N LEU A 57 3.29 -1.52 11.45
CA LEU A 57 3.03 -0.23 10.82
C LEU A 57 4.31 0.54 10.54
N MET A 58 5.21 0.65 11.53
CA MET A 58 6.52 1.29 11.37
C MET A 58 7.37 0.55 10.34
N GLY A 59 7.34 -0.77 10.33
CA GLY A 59 8.00 -1.62 9.34
C GLY A 59 7.49 -1.37 7.91
N ALA A 60 6.17 -1.22 7.74
CA ALA A 60 5.55 -0.90 6.46
C ALA A 60 5.94 0.48 5.94
N LEU A 61 5.96 1.51 6.80
CA LEU A 61 6.40 2.86 6.44
C LEU A 61 7.88 2.86 6.01
N ARG A 62 8.76 2.18 6.75
CA ARG A 62 10.18 2.04 6.39
C ARG A 62 10.36 1.30 5.07
N TRP A 63 9.59 0.24 4.84
CA TRP A 63 9.63 -0.47 3.56
C TRP A 63 9.22 0.41 2.38
N LEU A 64 8.26 1.34 2.58
CA LEU A 64 7.87 2.34 1.60
C LEU A 64 8.91 3.46 1.42
N GLY A 65 9.94 3.55 2.28
CA GLY A 65 10.91 4.64 2.28
C GLY A 65 10.38 5.94 2.90
N LEU A 66 9.30 5.87 3.68
CA LEU A 66 8.69 7.01 4.35
C LEU A 66 9.28 7.16 5.76
N ASP A 67 10.49 7.68 5.84
CA ASP A 67 11.19 7.98 7.08
C ASP A 67 10.59 9.21 7.78
N TRP A 68 10.55 9.17 9.11
CA TRP A 68 10.06 10.27 9.94
C TRP A 68 11.20 10.94 10.70
N ASP A 69 11.00 12.23 11.01
CA ASP A 69 11.98 13.06 11.69
C ASP A 69 11.82 13.03 13.22
N GLU A 70 10.62 12.71 13.70
CA GLU A 70 10.27 12.56 15.11
C GLU A 70 9.26 11.41 15.25
N GLY A 71 9.39 10.60 16.30
CA GLY A 71 8.50 9.46 16.49
C GLY A 71 8.83 8.59 17.70
N PRO A 72 8.09 7.48 17.92
CA PRO A 72 8.20 6.66 19.13
C PRO A 72 9.59 6.05 19.35
N ASP A 73 10.30 5.73 18.27
CA ASP A 73 11.57 5.02 18.29
C ASP A 73 12.79 5.93 18.22
N ILE A 74 12.65 7.10 17.56
CA ILE A 74 13.76 8.05 17.38
C ILE A 74 13.66 9.25 18.32
N GLY A 75 12.52 9.41 19.02
CA GLY A 75 12.27 10.55 19.89
C GLY A 75 12.06 11.86 19.14
N GLY A 76 12.39 12.96 19.79
CA GLY A 76 12.26 14.33 19.30
C GLY A 76 11.96 15.32 20.45
N ASN A 77 11.79 16.61 20.10
CA ASN A 77 11.63 17.68 21.12
C ASN A 77 10.23 17.73 21.73
N TYR A 78 9.24 17.06 21.14
CA TYR A 78 7.82 17.18 21.49
C TYR A 78 7.21 15.87 22.01
N GLY A 79 8.07 14.88 22.32
CA GLY A 79 7.64 13.59 22.87
C GLY A 79 6.94 13.66 24.22
N PRO A 80 6.39 12.51 24.65
CA PRO A 80 6.33 11.23 23.98
C PRO A 80 5.42 11.24 22.75
N TYR A 81 5.64 10.27 21.80
CA TYR A 81 4.89 10.16 20.54
C TYR A 81 3.88 9.00 20.56
N ILE A 82 3.59 8.46 21.73
CA ILE A 82 2.55 7.47 22.01
C ILE A 82 1.52 8.16 22.92
N GLN A 83 0.25 8.14 22.52
CA GLN A 83 -0.77 8.96 23.20
C GLN A 83 -1.06 8.51 24.64
N THR A 84 -1.04 7.20 24.93
CA THR A 84 -1.23 6.74 26.31
C THR A 84 -0.18 7.26 27.28
N GLU A 85 1.03 7.53 26.83
CA GLU A 85 2.12 8.12 27.63
C GLU A 85 1.92 9.62 27.96
N ARG A 86 0.91 10.27 27.33
CA ARG A 86 0.57 11.69 27.49
C ARG A 86 -0.73 11.92 28.28
N ALA A 87 -1.26 10.90 28.95
CA ALA A 87 -2.55 10.94 29.61
C ALA A 87 -2.74 12.12 30.58
N ASP A 88 -1.67 12.50 31.31
CA ASP A 88 -1.71 13.63 32.24
C ASP A 88 -1.96 14.97 31.53
N LEU A 89 -1.35 15.16 30.36
CA LEU A 89 -1.53 16.34 29.54
C LEU A 89 -3.01 16.49 29.11
N TYR A 90 -3.62 15.40 28.68
CA TYR A 90 -5.03 15.41 28.25
C TYR A 90 -5.98 15.66 29.42
N ARG A 91 -5.72 15.06 30.58
CA ARG A 91 -6.49 15.33 31.82
C ARG A 91 -6.40 16.78 32.22
N HIS A 92 -5.21 17.38 32.17
CA HIS A 92 -5.01 18.79 32.47
C HIS A 92 -5.89 19.66 31.56
N TRP A 93 -5.81 19.48 30.25
CA TRP A 93 -6.53 20.33 29.29
C TRP A 93 -8.04 20.07 29.26
N ALA A 94 -8.49 18.83 29.51
CA ALA A 94 -9.91 18.56 29.71
C ALA A 94 -10.50 19.29 30.92
N ASN A 95 -9.78 19.30 32.05
CA ASN A 95 -10.20 20.00 33.26
C ASN A 95 -10.12 21.52 33.08
N TRP A 96 -9.13 22.03 32.33
CA TRP A 96 -9.04 23.45 31.98
C TRP A 96 -10.29 23.89 31.20
N LEU A 97 -10.77 23.10 30.21
CA LEU A 97 -12.02 23.41 29.50
C LEU A 97 -13.22 23.45 30.42
N VAL A 98 -13.30 22.55 31.41
CA VAL A 98 -14.38 22.58 32.41
C VAL A 98 -14.31 23.84 33.27
N ALA A 99 -13.11 24.20 33.74
CA ALA A 99 -12.90 25.37 34.58
C ALA A 99 -13.23 26.71 33.89
N ASN A 100 -13.09 26.73 32.54
CA ASN A 100 -13.37 27.90 31.70
C ASN A 100 -14.73 27.85 30.99
N ASP A 101 -15.63 26.99 31.41
CA ASP A 101 -17.00 26.82 30.88
C ASP A 101 -17.07 26.38 29.39
N HIS A 102 -16.01 25.77 28.86
CA HIS A 102 -15.98 25.22 27.52
C HIS A 102 -16.27 23.71 27.45
N ALA A 103 -16.35 23.05 28.61
CA ALA A 103 -16.74 21.66 28.75
C ALA A 103 -17.53 21.46 30.04
N TYR A 104 -18.13 20.27 30.20
CA TYR A 104 -18.90 19.94 31.39
C TYR A 104 -18.82 18.44 31.72
N LYS A 105 -19.07 18.12 33.01
CA LYS A 105 -19.14 16.75 33.51
C LYS A 105 -20.49 16.13 33.17
N CYS A 106 -20.47 14.98 32.53
CA CYS A 106 -21.67 14.22 32.19
C CYS A 106 -21.71 12.92 33.00
N PHE A 107 -22.74 12.74 33.81
CA PHE A 107 -22.92 11.61 34.71
C PHE A 107 -23.89 10.56 34.16
N CYS A 108 -24.27 10.63 32.88
CA CYS A 108 -25.18 9.66 32.28
C CYS A 108 -24.57 8.29 32.25
N THR A 109 -25.31 7.29 32.71
CA THR A 109 -24.96 5.88 32.62
C THR A 109 -25.17 5.34 31.20
N ALA A 110 -24.58 4.19 30.92
CA ALA A 110 -24.81 3.50 29.64
C ALA A 110 -26.31 3.14 29.43
N VAL A 111 -27.01 2.80 30.50
CA VAL A 111 -28.47 2.48 30.45
C VAL A 111 -29.26 3.72 30.05
N GLU A 112 -29.05 4.85 30.71
CA GLU A 112 -29.74 6.12 30.39
C GLU A 112 -29.47 6.59 28.95
N LEU A 113 -28.25 6.40 28.45
CA LEU A 113 -27.91 6.74 27.07
C LEU A 113 -28.58 5.79 26.06
N GLU A 114 -28.73 4.53 26.40
CA GLU A 114 -29.42 3.56 25.56
C GLU A 114 -30.94 3.82 25.52
N GLU A 115 -31.54 4.14 26.67
CA GLU A 115 -32.96 4.55 26.77
C GLU A 115 -33.23 5.81 25.94
N MET A 116 -32.33 6.80 26.02
CA MET A 116 -32.39 8.02 25.21
C MET A 116 -32.37 7.68 23.70
N ARG A 117 -31.47 6.81 23.26
CA ARG A 117 -31.39 6.37 21.85
C ARG A 117 -32.67 5.67 21.40
N ARG A 118 -33.21 4.75 22.21
CA ARG A 118 -34.46 4.06 21.91
C ARG A 118 -35.63 5.04 21.79
N HIS A 119 -35.71 6.01 22.70
CA HIS A 119 -36.71 7.09 22.62
C HIS A 119 -36.58 7.90 21.33
N GLN A 120 -35.37 8.31 20.96
CA GLN A 120 -35.11 9.03 19.72
C GLN A 120 -35.52 8.22 18.49
N GLN A 121 -35.20 6.92 18.47
CA GLN A 121 -35.56 6.01 17.38
C GLN A 121 -37.06 5.83 17.26
N ALA A 122 -37.75 5.58 18.37
CA ALA A 122 -39.20 5.38 18.40
C ALA A 122 -39.97 6.60 17.92
N ASN A 123 -39.46 7.80 18.23
CA ASN A 123 -40.13 9.06 17.92
C ASN A 123 -39.54 9.75 16.64
N LYS A 124 -38.65 9.06 15.91
CA LYS A 124 -37.98 9.61 14.71
C LYS A 124 -37.30 10.97 14.94
N LEU A 125 -36.74 11.17 16.16
CA LEU A 125 -35.98 12.36 16.52
C LEU A 125 -34.53 12.26 16.02
N PRO A 126 -33.82 13.38 15.83
CA PRO A 126 -32.42 13.36 15.50
C PRO A 126 -31.61 12.55 16.53
N PHE A 127 -30.72 11.67 16.04
CA PHE A 127 -29.83 10.91 16.90
C PHE A 127 -28.73 11.81 17.48
N GLY A 128 -28.44 11.63 18.77
CA GLY A 128 -27.36 12.31 19.43
C GLY A 128 -27.56 12.44 20.92
N TYR A 129 -26.56 12.96 21.62
CA TYR A 129 -26.67 13.25 23.04
C TYR A 129 -27.57 14.47 23.26
N ASP A 130 -28.59 14.33 24.14
CA ASP A 130 -29.62 15.36 24.39
C ASP A 130 -29.16 16.51 25.30
N ARG A 131 -27.87 16.56 25.67
CA ARG A 131 -27.24 17.63 26.47
C ARG A 131 -27.79 17.79 27.87
N ARG A 132 -28.50 16.77 28.44
CA ARG A 132 -29.16 16.85 29.77
C ARG A 132 -28.24 17.23 30.94
N CYS A 133 -26.93 16.91 30.87
CA CYS A 133 -25.97 17.28 31.90
C CYS A 133 -25.35 18.68 31.67
N ARG A 134 -25.59 19.31 30.52
CA ARG A 134 -24.98 20.60 30.16
C ARG A 134 -25.40 21.76 31.07
N THR A 135 -26.60 21.67 31.69
CA THR A 135 -27.21 22.69 32.51
C THR A 135 -27.18 22.36 34.00
N LEU A 136 -26.45 21.34 34.41
CA LEU A 136 -26.29 21.00 35.83
C LEU A 136 -25.63 22.16 36.57
N THR A 137 -26.23 22.52 37.73
CA THR A 137 -25.65 23.54 38.60
C THR A 137 -24.41 22.99 39.34
N PRO A 138 -23.52 23.87 39.82
CA PRO A 138 -22.36 23.44 40.63
C PRO A 138 -22.75 22.59 41.85
N ALA A 139 -23.89 22.90 42.49
CA ALA A 139 -24.41 22.12 43.64
C ALA A 139 -24.83 20.71 43.23
N GLN A 140 -25.48 20.55 42.06
CA GLN A 140 -25.86 19.26 41.52
C GLN A 140 -24.66 18.44 41.12
N ILE A 141 -23.64 19.07 40.52
CA ILE A 141 -22.36 18.41 40.16
C ILE A 141 -21.69 17.92 41.45
N ALA A 142 -21.53 18.80 42.46
CA ALA A 142 -20.90 18.43 43.72
C ALA A 142 -21.64 17.30 44.46
N ALA A 143 -22.98 17.28 44.44
CA ALA A 143 -23.77 16.21 45.01
C ALA A 143 -23.55 14.86 44.31
N LYS A 144 -23.45 14.85 42.97
CA LYS A 144 -23.18 13.65 42.18
C LYS A 144 -21.75 13.13 42.43
N GLU A 145 -20.77 14.02 42.54
CA GLU A 145 -19.40 13.65 42.88
C GLU A 145 -19.27 13.09 44.30
N ALA A 146 -19.94 13.73 45.28
CA ALA A 146 -19.99 13.26 46.64
C ALA A 146 -20.67 11.87 46.76
N ALA A 147 -21.61 11.56 45.87
CA ALA A 147 -22.24 10.25 45.74
C ALA A 147 -21.33 9.21 45.01
N GLY A 148 -20.12 9.59 44.63
CA GLY A 148 -19.16 8.69 43.96
C GLY A 148 -19.54 8.32 42.53
N LEU A 149 -20.41 9.08 41.85
CA LEU A 149 -20.84 8.80 40.49
C LEU A 149 -19.70 9.06 39.49
N SER A 150 -19.43 8.07 38.65
CA SER A 150 -18.50 8.21 37.55
C SER A 150 -19.01 9.19 36.50
N HIS A 151 -18.10 9.96 35.90
CA HIS A 151 -18.44 10.92 34.87
C HIS A 151 -17.45 10.92 33.72
N VAL A 152 -17.91 11.44 32.58
CA VAL A 152 -17.06 11.77 31.42
C VAL A 152 -17.05 13.29 31.27
N ILE A 153 -16.05 13.86 30.57
CA ILE A 153 -16.04 15.27 30.20
C ILE A 153 -16.49 15.40 28.75
N ARG A 154 -17.52 16.26 28.54
CA ARG A 154 -18.00 16.57 27.18
C ARG A 154 -17.70 18.02 26.81
N PHE A 155 -17.37 18.21 25.52
CA PHE A 155 -17.23 19.56 24.97
C PHE A 155 -18.57 20.28 24.96
N LYS A 156 -18.54 21.57 25.23
CA LYS A 156 -19.73 22.45 25.22
C LYS A 156 -19.81 23.13 23.85
N SER A 157 -20.26 22.39 22.82
CA SER A 157 -20.34 22.88 21.45
C SER A 157 -21.24 24.11 21.34
N PRO A 158 -20.93 25.12 20.51
CA PRO A 158 -21.84 26.25 20.26
C PRO A 158 -23.16 25.72 19.68
N LEU A 159 -24.28 26.33 20.07
CA LEU A 159 -25.63 25.90 19.67
C LEU A 159 -26.14 26.64 18.44
N GLU A 160 -25.68 27.88 18.25
CA GLU A 160 -26.14 28.80 17.20
C GLU A 160 -24.99 29.23 16.31
N GLY A 161 -25.32 29.73 15.11
CA GLY A 161 -24.33 30.16 14.12
C GLY A 161 -23.71 29.03 13.33
N GLU A 162 -22.53 29.28 12.78
CA GLU A 162 -21.83 28.38 11.86
C GLU A 162 -20.35 28.25 12.24
N THR A 163 -19.81 27.06 11.95
CA THR A 163 -18.38 26.83 12.00
C THR A 163 -17.85 26.62 10.59
N VAL A 164 -16.90 27.46 10.18
CA VAL A 164 -16.22 27.37 8.88
C VAL A 164 -14.94 26.56 9.06
N ILE A 165 -14.76 25.57 8.20
CA ILE A 165 -13.54 24.78 8.05
C ILE A 165 -12.81 25.31 6.82
N PRO A 166 -11.73 26.10 6.98
CA PRO A 166 -10.94 26.54 5.84
C PRO A 166 -10.05 25.36 5.38
N ASP A 167 -10.42 24.76 4.24
CA ASP A 167 -9.71 23.60 3.71
C ASP A 167 -8.98 23.97 2.40
N VAL A 168 -7.67 23.74 2.36
CA VAL A 168 -6.86 24.17 1.20
C VAL A 168 -7.10 23.34 -0.07
N ILE A 169 -7.74 22.17 0.05
CA ILE A 169 -8.07 21.30 -1.08
C ILE A 169 -9.53 21.49 -1.53
N ARG A 170 -10.43 21.72 -0.56
CA ARG A 170 -11.88 21.73 -0.79
C ARG A 170 -12.52 23.12 -0.72
N GLY A 171 -11.75 24.13 -0.33
CA GLY A 171 -12.28 25.46 -0.01
C GLY A 171 -13.00 25.48 1.35
N ASP A 172 -13.73 26.53 1.63
CA ASP A 172 -14.45 26.69 2.88
C ASP A 172 -15.63 25.73 2.98
N ILE A 173 -15.65 24.91 4.03
CA ILE A 173 -16.76 24.01 4.35
C ILE A 173 -17.51 24.58 5.54
N ILE A 174 -18.78 24.91 5.35
CA ILE A 174 -19.61 25.56 6.36
C ILE A 174 -20.53 24.52 6.99
N VAL A 175 -20.52 24.46 8.34
CA VAL A 175 -21.35 23.54 9.12
C VAL A 175 -22.13 24.33 10.16
N LYS A 176 -23.46 24.16 10.21
CA LYS A 176 -24.32 24.78 11.24
C LYS A 176 -24.02 24.18 12.59
N ASN A 177 -23.84 25.02 13.59
CA ASN A 177 -23.44 24.60 14.95
C ASN A 177 -24.49 23.70 15.63
N GLU A 178 -25.77 23.86 15.29
CA GLU A 178 -26.85 22.95 15.76
C GLU A 178 -26.61 21.46 15.44
N GLN A 179 -25.83 21.17 14.38
CA GLN A 179 -25.48 19.82 13.96
C GLN A 179 -24.27 19.25 14.74
N ILE A 180 -23.53 20.10 15.45
CA ILE A 180 -22.33 19.68 16.17
C ILE A 180 -22.73 19.10 17.52
N GLN A 181 -22.39 17.84 17.78
CA GLN A 181 -22.69 17.15 19.03
C GLN A 181 -21.72 17.55 20.16
N ASP A 182 -22.21 17.49 21.40
CA ASP A 182 -21.36 17.62 22.60
C ASP A 182 -20.60 16.30 22.81
N MET A 183 -19.51 16.13 22.07
CA MET A 183 -18.73 14.89 22.08
C MET A 183 -17.98 14.69 23.40
N ILE A 184 -17.76 13.44 23.77
CA ILE A 184 -16.91 13.09 24.90
C ILE A 184 -15.46 13.43 24.54
N LEU A 185 -14.79 14.18 25.41
CA LEU A 185 -13.38 14.53 25.32
C LEU A 185 -12.50 13.61 26.18
N LEU A 186 -12.94 13.39 27.45
CA LEU A 186 -12.26 12.52 28.41
C LEU A 186 -13.22 11.45 28.88
N LYS A 187 -12.79 10.20 28.81
CA LYS A 187 -13.54 9.02 29.26
C LYS A 187 -13.49 8.91 30.80
N SER A 188 -14.34 8.07 31.37
CA SER A 188 -14.39 7.82 32.82
C SER A 188 -13.16 7.07 33.36
N ASP A 189 -12.38 6.41 32.48
CA ASP A 189 -11.10 5.80 32.82
C ASP A 189 -9.92 6.81 32.85
N GLY A 190 -10.19 8.07 32.53
CA GLY A 190 -9.20 9.15 32.49
C GLY A 190 -8.38 9.21 31.20
N LEU A 191 -8.70 8.37 30.20
CA LEU A 191 -8.09 8.45 28.87
C LEU A 191 -8.90 9.38 27.95
N PRO A 192 -8.25 10.11 27.05
CA PRO A 192 -8.94 10.98 26.12
C PRO A 192 -9.67 10.15 25.03
N THR A 193 -10.64 10.80 24.40
CA THR A 193 -11.07 10.37 23.08
C THR A 193 -10.13 10.94 22.01
N TYR A 194 -10.19 10.39 20.80
CA TYR A 194 -9.48 10.90 19.63
C TYR A 194 -9.58 12.43 19.49
N HIS A 195 -10.75 13.01 19.76
CA HIS A 195 -10.99 14.43 19.53
C HIS A 195 -10.10 15.34 20.40
N LEU A 196 -10.01 15.05 21.70
CA LEU A 196 -9.18 15.84 22.60
C LEU A 196 -7.70 15.58 22.34
N ALA A 197 -7.31 14.30 22.24
CA ALA A 197 -5.92 13.91 22.07
C ALA A 197 -5.33 14.52 20.79
N ASN A 198 -6.06 14.44 19.68
CA ASN A 198 -5.61 14.97 18.39
C ASN A 198 -5.35 16.50 18.46
N VAL A 199 -6.28 17.29 19.01
CA VAL A 199 -6.14 18.76 19.08
C VAL A 199 -5.02 19.16 20.02
N VAL A 200 -4.93 18.54 21.20
CA VAL A 200 -3.88 18.82 22.19
C VAL A 200 -2.51 18.47 21.63
N ASP A 201 -2.37 17.30 21.03
CA ASP A 201 -1.09 16.86 20.45
C ASP A 201 -0.68 17.71 19.26
N ASP A 202 -1.59 18.02 18.35
CA ASP A 202 -1.29 18.85 17.19
C ASP A 202 -0.82 20.25 17.62
N HIS A 203 -1.38 20.80 18.70
CA HIS A 203 -0.91 22.05 19.28
C HIS A 203 0.49 21.92 19.92
N PHE A 204 0.69 20.97 20.85
CA PHE A 204 1.94 20.83 21.59
C PHE A 204 3.08 20.22 20.76
N MET A 205 2.79 19.60 19.63
CA MET A 205 3.78 19.15 18.63
C MET A 205 4.00 20.20 17.52
N GLU A 206 3.38 21.40 17.66
CA GLU A 206 3.49 22.52 16.71
C GLU A 206 3.15 22.09 15.27
N ILE A 207 2.11 21.27 15.11
CA ILE A 207 1.68 20.83 13.77
C ILE A 207 1.11 22.02 13.01
N SER A 208 1.72 22.33 11.87
CA SER A 208 1.33 23.46 11.02
C SER A 208 0.23 23.11 10.01
N HIS A 209 0.21 21.87 9.54
CA HIS A 209 -0.75 21.39 8.54
C HIS A 209 -1.30 20.00 8.92
N ILE A 210 -2.61 19.85 8.87
CA ILE A 210 -3.33 18.62 9.14
C ILE A 210 -3.79 18.04 7.79
N MET A 211 -3.01 17.12 7.22
CA MET A 211 -3.46 16.32 6.08
C MET A 211 -4.03 14.99 6.56
N ARG A 212 -5.30 14.71 6.25
CA ARG A 212 -6.01 13.49 6.65
C ARG A 212 -7.12 13.14 5.67
N ALA A 213 -7.68 11.93 5.77
CA ALA A 213 -8.77 11.51 4.90
C ALA A 213 -10.06 12.34 5.14
N ASP A 214 -10.85 12.54 4.10
CA ASP A 214 -12.08 13.35 4.11
C ASP A 214 -13.20 12.78 4.99
N GLU A 215 -13.13 11.52 5.39
CA GLU A 215 -14.05 10.94 6.39
C GLU A 215 -14.02 11.69 7.73
N TRP A 216 -12.94 12.43 8.01
CA TRP A 216 -12.76 13.24 9.22
C TRP A 216 -13.33 14.65 9.10
N ILE A 217 -13.87 15.04 7.94
CA ILE A 217 -14.52 16.36 7.75
C ILE A 217 -15.66 16.54 8.76
N SER A 218 -16.45 15.50 9.02
CA SER A 218 -17.59 15.55 9.96
C SER A 218 -17.19 15.89 11.39
N THR A 219 -15.93 15.67 11.78
CA THR A 219 -15.40 15.95 13.12
C THR A 219 -14.61 17.26 13.18
N ALA A 220 -14.23 17.82 12.03
CA ALA A 220 -13.44 19.03 11.96
C ALA A 220 -14.09 20.25 12.66
N PRO A 221 -15.41 20.48 12.60
CA PRO A 221 -16.05 21.58 13.31
C PRO A 221 -15.84 21.52 14.80
N LEU A 222 -15.88 20.33 15.40
CA LEU A 222 -15.59 20.13 16.82
C LEU A 222 -14.15 20.54 17.15
N HIS A 223 -13.17 20.11 16.33
CA HIS A 223 -11.76 20.43 16.54
C HIS A 223 -11.51 21.92 16.42
N ILE A 224 -12.08 22.60 15.42
CA ILE A 224 -11.99 24.06 15.25
C ILE A 224 -12.55 24.81 16.48
N ASN A 225 -13.71 24.38 16.96
CA ASN A 225 -14.29 24.97 18.14
C ASN A 225 -13.45 24.71 19.40
N MET A 226 -12.74 23.59 19.48
CA MET A 226 -11.78 23.35 20.58
C MET A 226 -10.58 24.29 20.50
N TYR A 227 -9.97 24.50 19.30
CA TYR A 227 -8.91 25.50 19.12
C TYR A 227 -9.36 26.89 19.54
N ARG A 228 -10.57 27.29 19.15
CA ARG A 228 -11.17 28.59 19.59
C ARG A 228 -11.37 28.66 21.11
N ALA A 229 -11.88 27.59 21.73
CA ALA A 229 -12.08 27.50 23.16
C ALA A 229 -10.77 27.60 23.95
N PHE A 230 -9.71 26.96 23.45
CA PHE A 230 -8.37 27.05 24.04
C PHE A 230 -7.67 28.39 23.77
N GLY A 231 -8.13 29.17 22.79
CA GLY A 231 -7.44 30.37 22.32
C GLY A 231 -6.15 30.09 21.58
N TRP A 232 -6.06 28.91 20.97
CA TRP A 232 -4.89 28.45 20.20
C TRP A 232 -5.02 28.77 18.72
N ASP A 233 -3.87 29.03 18.07
CA ASP A 233 -3.81 29.14 16.63
C ASP A 233 -4.12 27.79 15.98
N MET A 234 -4.95 27.84 14.95
CA MET A 234 -5.41 26.64 14.24
C MET A 234 -4.44 26.27 13.12
N PRO A 235 -4.06 25.00 12.99
CA PRO A 235 -3.29 24.53 11.83
C PRO A 235 -4.11 24.61 10.53
N VAL A 236 -3.42 24.58 9.40
CA VAL A 236 -4.03 24.51 8.06
C VAL A 236 -4.63 23.12 7.84
N TYR A 237 -5.90 23.06 7.40
CA TYR A 237 -6.56 21.78 7.09
C TYR A 237 -6.47 21.44 5.61
N ALA A 238 -6.24 20.16 5.33
CA ALA A 238 -6.19 19.57 3.99
C ALA A 238 -6.84 18.17 4.02
N HIS A 239 -8.11 18.05 3.62
CA HIS A 239 -8.80 16.77 3.61
C HIS A 239 -8.67 16.08 2.25
N LEU A 240 -7.91 14.99 2.26
CA LEU A 240 -7.63 14.15 1.10
C LEU A 240 -8.86 13.32 0.72
N SER A 241 -9.11 13.20 -0.58
CA SER A 241 -10.24 12.43 -1.10
C SER A 241 -10.18 10.94 -0.72
N LEU A 242 -11.34 10.29 -0.62
CA LEU A 242 -11.43 8.84 -0.41
C LEU A 242 -10.81 8.06 -1.57
N ILE A 243 -10.23 6.93 -1.24
CA ILE A 243 -9.90 5.90 -2.21
C ILE A 243 -11.11 4.97 -2.33
N LEU A 244 -11.61 4.85 -3.56
CA LEU A 244 -12.70 3.94 -3.89
C LEU A 244 -12.18 2.55 -4.18
N ASN A 245 -13.04 1.55 -4.04
CA ASN A 245 -12.72 0.20 -4.48
C ASN A 245 -12.56 0.14 -6.02
N PRO A 246 -11.99 -0.93 -6.60
CA PRO A 246 -11.77 -1.05 -8.04
C PRO A 246 -13.04 -0.92 -8.88
N SER A 247 -14.20 -1.27 -8.33
CA SER A 247 -15.49 -1.11 -9.03
C SER A 247 -16.00 0.35 -9.06
N GLY A 248 -15.31 1.29 -8.39
CA GLY A 248 -15.72 2.69 -8.25
C GLY A 248 -16.90 2.92 -7.31
N LYS A 249 -17.42 1.89 -6.65
CA LYS A 249 -18.58 1.97 -5.76
C LYS A 249 -18.17 1.71 -4.31
N GLY A 250 -18.22 2.75 -3.49
CA GLY A 250 -17.91 2.69 -2.06
C GLY A 250 -16.41 2.75 -1.76
N LYS A 251 -16.12 3.03 -0.48
CA LYS A 251 -14.76 3.17 0.05
C LYS A 251 -14.03 1.82 0.01
N LEU A 252 -12.76 1.85 -0.38
CA LEU A 252 -11.86 0.71 -0.22
C LEU A 252 -11.70 0.37 1.28
N SER A 253 -11.95 -0.86 1.67
CA SER A 253 -11.90 -1.30 3.06
C SER A 253 -11.38 -2.73 3.17
N LYS A 254 -11.00 -3.16 4.39
CA LYS A 254 -10.58 -4.55 4.67
C LYS A 254 -11.66 -5.58 4.26
N ARG A 255 -12.94 -5.22 4.26
CA ARG A 255 -14.05 -6.09 3.80
C ARG A 255 -14.05 -6.24 2.28
N THR A 256 -13.36 -5.35 1.56
CA THR A 256 -13.24 -5.39 0.09
C THR A 256 -12.32 -6.52 -0.38
N GLN A 257 -11.52 -7.15 0.51
CA GLN A 257 -10.68 -8.31 0.19
C GLN A 257 -11.46 -9.50 -0.42
N ALA A 258 -12.78 -9.57 -0.19
CA ALA A 258 -13.63 -10.57 -0.83
C ALA A 258 -13.95 -10.27 -2.30
N PHE A 259 -13.65 -9.08 -2.80
CA PHE A 259 -13.87 -8.70 -4.19
C PHE A 259 -12.62 -8.97 -5.01
N ARG A 260 -12.82 -9.52 -6.20
CA ARG A 260 -11.77 -9.72 -7.19
C ARG A 260 -11.90 -8.66 -8.27
N ASP A 261 -10.75 -8.14 -8.71
CA ASP A 261 -10.67 -7.40 -9.97
C ASP A 261 -10.34 -8.44 -11.05
N GLY A 262 -11.37 -8.92 -11.73
CA GLY A 262 -11.28 -10.13 -12.55
C GLY A 262 -11.03 -11.37 -11.66
N ASP A 263 -9.94 -12.11 -11.91
CA ASP A 263 -9.53 -13.28 -11.14
C ASP A 263 -8.59 -12.97 -9.96
N GLN A 264 -8.16 -11.70 -9.79
CA GLN A 264 -7.20 -11.30 -8.78
C GLN A 264 -7.88 -10.84 -7.48
N GLN A 265 -7.31 -11.23 -6.35
CA GLN A 265 -7.73 -10.72 -5.04
C GLN A 265 -7.33 -9.26 -4.90
N VAL A 266 -8.26 -8.41 -4.41
CA VAL A 266 -7.99 -7.00 -4.12
C VAL A 266 -7.13 -6.90 -2.86
N LEU A 267 -5.89 -6.44 -3.00
CA LEU A 267 -4.98 -6.17 -1.91
C LEU A 267 -5.29 -4.80 -1.30
N VAL A 268 -5.26 -4.70 0.02
CA VAL A 268 -5.58 -3.45 0.73
C VAL A 268 -4.55 -3.06 1.79
N GLN A 269 -3.72 -3.99 2.24
CA GLN A 269 -2.67 -3.77 3.24
C GLN A 269 -1.29 -3.72 2.58
N VAL A 270 -0.43 -2.85 3.06
CA VAL A 270 0.93 -2.69 2.49
C VAL A 270 1.71 -4.00 2.51
N GLU A 271 1.57 -4.78 3.57
CA GLU A 271 2.21 -6.10 3.71
C GLU A 271 1.75 -7.10 2.65
N GLU A 272 0.47 -7.02 2.22
CA GLU A 272 -0.06 -7.87 1.14
C GLU A 272 0.60 -7.53 -0.20
N PHE A 273 0.78 -6.23 -0.50
CA PHE A 273 1.50 -5.80 -1.71
C PHE A 273 2.97 -6.24 -1.67
N ARG A 274 3.64 -6.09 -0.52
CA ARG A 274 5.01 -6.57 -0.34
C ARG A 274 5.11 -8.08 -0.54
N ALA A 275 4.21 -8.85 0.05
CA ALA A 275 4.16 -10.31 -0.08
C ALA A 275 3.85 -10.77 -1.51
N ALA A 276 3.03 -10.02 -2.25
CA ALA A 276 2.76 -10.26 -3.66
C ALA A 276 3.91 -9.88 -4.60
N GLY A 277 4.95 -9.19 -4.09
CA GLY A 277 6.14 -8.83 -4.86
C GLY A 277 6.04 -7.48 -5.58
N TYR A 278 5.24 -6.56 -5.08
CA TYR A 278 5.32 -5.18 -5.54
C TYR A 278 6.54 -4.49 -4.94
N LEU A 279 7.18 -3.66 -5.74
CA LEU A 279 8.30 -2.83 -5.31
C LEU A 279 7.78 -1.59 -4.56
N PRO A 280 8.45 -1.16 -3.47
CA PRO A 280 8.01 0.01 -2.72
C PRO A 280 7.98 1.29 -3.57
N GLN A 281 8.94 1.46 -4.48
CA GLN A 281 8.98 2.59 -5.41
C GLN A 281 7.78 2.61 -6.35
N ALA A 282 7.38 1.44 -6.89
CA ALA A 282 6.21 1.33 -7.75
C ALA A 282 4.93 1.63 -6.98
N LEU A 283 4.81 1.15 -5.74
CA LEU A 283 3.64 1.41 -4.89
C LEU A 283 3.56 2.90 -4.50
N CYS A 284 4.67 3.53 -4.12
CA CYS A 284 4.68 4.97 -3.82
C CYS A 284 4.34 5.81 -5.05
N ASN A 285 4.92 5.51 -6.22
CA ASN A 285 4.58 6.20 -7.47
C ASN A 285 3.09 6.04 -7.82
N PHE A 286 2.55 4.83 -7.67
CA PHE A 286 1.14 4.56 -7.88
C PHE A 286 0.25 5.38 -6.93
N LEU A 287 0.56 5.37 -5.63
CA LEU A 287 -0.19 6.11 -4.62
C LEU A 287 -0.11 7.63 -4.81
N ALA A 288 1.03 8.14 -5.27
CA ALA A 288 1.17 9.55 -5.61
C ALA A 288 0.23 9.94 -6.75
N ASN A 289 0.08 9.09 -7.77
CA ASN A 289 -0.88 9.31 -8.87
C ASN A 289 -2.36 9.19 -8.45
N VAL A 290 -2.66 8.77 -7.22
CA VAL A 290 -4.04 8.67 -6.71
C VAL A 290 -4.45 9.97 -6.02
N GLY A 291 -4.97 10.90 -6.78
CA GLY A 291 -5.44 12.21 -6.32
C GLY A 291 -4.44 13.35 -6.49
N TRP A 292 -3.25 13.08 -6.99
CA TRP A 292 -2.27 14.08 -7.43
C TRP A 292 -1.69 13.65 -8.77
N SER A 293 -1.16 14.57 -9.55
CA SER A 293 -0.45 14.26 -10.79
C SER A 293 0.87 15.01 -10.85
N PHE A 294 1.87 14.32 -11.42
CA PHE A 294 3.20 14.89 -11.59
C PHE A 294 3.23 16.10 -12.54
N GLY A 295 2.26 16.16 -13.45
CA GLY A 295 2.26 17.06 -14.61
C GLY A 295 2.95 16.44 -15.82
N ASP A 296 2.87 17.11 -16.97
CA ASP A 296 3.49 16.70 -18.24
C ASP A 296 3.01 15.32 -18.74
N ASP A 297 1.83 14.82 -18.31
CA ASP A 297 1.30 13.48 -18.58
C ASP A 297 2.25 12.33 -18.16
N ARG A 298 3.29 12.65 -17.36
CA ARG A 298 4.26 11.68 -16.88
C ARG A 298 3.69 10.89 -15.70
N GLU A 299 3.61 9.58 -15.86
CA GLU A 299 3.08 8.66 -14.86
C GLU A 299 4.17 7.94 -14.05
N ILE A 300 5.39 7.83 -14.60
CA ILE A 300 6.54 7.19 -13.95
C ILE A 300 7.51 8.27 -13.49
N PHE A 301 7.73 8.33 -12.19
CA PHE A 301 8.64 9.29 -11.56
C PHE A 301 9.11 8.74 -10.20
N THR A 302 10.28 9.16 -9.77
CA THR A 302 10.78 8.84 -8.43
C THR A 302 10.19 9.79 -7.38
N MET A 303 10.31 9.44 -6.11
CA MET A 303 9.86 10.33 -5.03
C MET A 303 10.73 11.59 -4.94
N GLU A 304 12.02 11.49 -5.25
CA GLU A 304 12.94 12.62 -5.34
C GLU A 304 12.52 13.62 -6.42
N GLU A 305 12.01 13.14 -7.56
CA GLU A 305 11.45 13.99 -8.60
C GLU A 305 10.09 14.60 -8.20
N ALA A 306 9.29 13.86 -7.41
CA ALA A 306 7.97 14.30 -6.96
C ALA A 306 8.06 15.41 -5.90
N ILE A 307 9.02 15.32 -4.96
CA ILE A 307 9.19 16.28 -3.86
C ILE A 307 9.12 17.74 -4.33
N PRO A 308 9.93 18.21 -5.28
CA PRO A 308 9.92 19.63 -5.69
C PRO A 308 8.62 20.08 -6.38
N ARG A 309 7.81 19.15 -6.85
CA ARG A 309 6.55 19.44 -7.59
C ARG A 309 5.29 19.28 -6.74
N PHE A 310 5.38 18.57 -5.61
CA PHE A 310 4.22 18.26 -4.79
C PHE A 310 3.65 19.52 -4.12
N ASP A 311 2.36 19.82 -4.35
CA ASP A 311 1.67 20.96 -3.74
C ASP A 311 0.24 20.60 -3.36
N LEU A 312 -0.22 21.12 -2.20
CA LEU A 312 -1.58 20.85 -1.72
C LEU A 312 -2.65 21.41 -2.65
N SER A 313 -2.38 22.52 -3.32
CA SER A 313 -3.32 23.14 -4.27
C SER A 313 -3.51 22.32 -5.55
N SER A 314 -2.60 21.39 -5.85
CA SER A 314 -2.68 20.49 -7.01
C SER A 314 -3.35 19.14 -6.71
N ILE A 315 -3.77 18.92 -5.45
CA ILE A 315 -4.48 17.71 -5.06
C ILE A 315 -5.94 17.77 -5.52
N ASN A 316 -6.38 16.71 -6.22
CA ASN A 316 -7.76 16.61 -6.70
C ASN A 316 -8.70 16.24 -5.53
N PRO A 317 -9.73 17.04 -5.23
CA PRO A 317 -10.69 16.74 -4.18
C PRO A 317 -11.65 15.59 -4.52
N ALA A 318 -11.75 15.16 -5.79
CA ALA A 318 -12.64 14.07 -6.19
C ALA A 318 -12.11 12.70 -5.71
N PRO A 319 -13.00 11.78 -5.29
CA PRO A 319 -12.61 10.42 -4.98
C PRO A 319 -11.91 9.73 -6.15
N ALA A 320 -10.86 8.98 -5.86
CA ALA A 320 -10.04 8.31 -6.87
C ALA A 320 -10.16 6.78 -6.75
N GLN A 321 -10.24 6.11 -7.91
CA GLN A 321 -10.17 4.65 -7.99
C GLN A 321 -8.73 4.14 -7.93
N LEU A 322 -8.56 2.88 -7.51
CA LEU A 322 -7.30 2.15 -7.60
C LEU A 322 -7.33 1.18 -8.79
N PRO A 323 -6.83 1.56 -9.98
CA PRO A 323 -6.70 0.63 -11.09
C PRO A 323 -5.48 -0.28 -10.87
N TYR A 324 -5.68 -1.49 -10.35
CA TYR A 324 -4.59 -2.45 -10.07
C TYR A 324 -3.79 -2.80 -11.33
N SER A 325 -4.44 -2.87 -12.49
CA SER A 325 -3.75 -3.07 -13.77
C SER A 325 -2.69 -2.00 -14.07
N LYS A 326 -2.92 -0.76 -13.60
CA LYS A 326 -1.93 0.32 -13.69
C LYS A 326 -0.78 0.12 -12.71
N LEU A 327 -1.06 -0.39 -11.51
CA LEU A 327 -0.01 -0.72 -10.54
C LEU A 327 0.87 -1.87 -11.07
N ASP A 328 0.25 -2.91 -11.64
CA ASP A 328 0.99 -4.02 -12.27
C ASP A 328 1.90 -3.51 -13.39
N TRP A 329 1.38 -2.63 -14.24
CA TRP A 329 2.17 -2.01 -15.30
C TRP A 329 3.33 -1.18 -14.72
N LEU A 330 3.07 -0.32 -13.73
CA LEU A 330 4.11 0.48 -13.06
C LEU A 330 5.18 -0.42 -12.46
N ASN A 331 4.77 -1.47 -11.73
CA ASN A 331 5.71 -2.41 -11.13
C ASN A 331 6.61 -3.07 -12.19
N GLY A 332 6.02 -3.47 -13.32
CA GLY A 332 6.77 -3.98 -14.46
C GLY A 332 7.78 -2.97 -15.02
N GLN A 333 7.44 -1.67 -15.05
CA GLN A 333 8.38 -0.63 -15.51
C GLN A 333 9.58 -0.48 -14.55
N TYR A 334 9.35 -0.56 -13.24
CA TYR A 334 10.44 -0.54 -12.24
C TYR A 334 11.28 -1.83 -12.29
N ILE A 335 10.66 -2.99 -12.46
CA ILE A 335 11.38 -4.28 -12.66
C ILE A 335 12.30 -4.22 -13.88
N GLN A 336 11.87 -3.63 -14.99
CA GLN A 336 12.67 -3.49 -16.21
C GLN A 336 13.92 -2.63 -16.02
N GLN A 337 13.92 -1.74 -15.04
CA GLN A 337 15.06 -0.85 -14.73
C GLN A 337 16.03 -1.48 -13.73
N MET A 338 15.71 -2.64 -13.15
CA MET A 338 16.59 -3.30 -12.19
C MET A 338 17.81 -3.90 -12.88
N GLU A 339 18.97 -3.77 -12.24
CA GLU A 339 20.15 -4.48 -12.66
C GLU A 339 19.95 -6.00 -12.55
N PRO A 340 20.50 -6.81 -13.46
CA PRO A 340 20.28 -8.27 -13.50
C PRO A 340 20.52 -8.99 -12.18
N ILE A 341 21.55 -8.59 -11.45
CA ILE A 341 21.87 -9.19 -10.13
C ILE A 341 20.79 -8.86 -9.09
N GLU A 342 20.31 -7.63 -9.07
CA GLU A 342 19.26 -7.21 -8.14
C GLU A 342 17.91 -7.86 -8.50
N LEU A 343 17.61 -7.97 -9.78
CA LEU A 343 16.42 -8.69 -10.25
C LEU A 343 16.46 -10.17 -9.85
N ALA A 344 17.60 -10.83 -10.02
CA ALA A 344 17.77 -12.22 -9.60
C ALA A 344 17.58 -12.39 -8.08
N LYS A 345 18.15 -11.50 -7.28
CA LYS A 345 17.95 -11.48 -5.81
C LYS A 345 16.48 -11.23 -5.44
N PHE A 346 15.80 -10.35 -6.16
CA PHE A 346 14.40 -10.02 -5.93
C PHE A 346 13.46 -11.19 -6.24
N VAL A 347 13.72 -11.91 -7.33
CA VAL A 347 12.89 -13.04 -7.79
C VAL A 347 13.13 -14.31 -6.97
N LYS A 348 14.39 -14.55 -6.55
CA LYS A 348 14.81 -15.79 -5.89
C LYS A 348 13.90 -16.22 -4.72
N PRO A 349 13.52 -15.37 -3.76
CA PRO A 349 12.66 -15.77 -2.64
C PRO A 349 11.29 -16.32 -3.08
N PHE A 350 10.75 -15.83 -4.19
CA PHE A 350 9.47 -16.30 -4.73
C PHE A 350 9.60 -17.67 -5.42
N LEU A 351 10.73 -17.93 -6.06
CA LEU A 351 11.04 -19.25 -6.62
C LEU A 351 11.28 -20.26 -5.50
N ASP A 352 12.05 -19.91 -4.48
CA ASP A 352 12.30 -20.74 -3.30
C ASP A 352 10.98 -21.11 -2.59
N ALA A 353 10.08 -20.12 -2.42
CA ALA A 353 8.75 -20.34 -1.82
C ALA A 353 7.85 -21.25 -2.68
N ALA A 354 8.06 -21.28 -3.99
CA ALA A 354 7.39 -22.19 -4.92
C ALA A 354 8.02 -23.60 -4.95
N GLY A 355 9.07 -23.85 -4.14
CA GLY A 355 9.74 -25.15 -4.04
C GLY A 355 10.80 -25.41 -5.09
N PHE A 356 11.26 -24.39 -5.81
CA PHE A 356 12.30 -24.53 -6.82
C PHE A 356 13.69 -24.27 -6.23
N GLU A 357 14.60 -25.26 -6.35
CA GLU A 357 16.02 -25.05 -6.08
C GLU A 357 16.67 -24.25 -7.21
N VAL A 358 17.01 -23.02 -6.91
CA VAL A 358 17.49 -22.06 -7.90
C VAL A 358 19.01 -22.04 -7.98
N ASN A 359 19.56 -22.36 -9.14
CA ASN A 359 20.96 -22.08 -9.44
C ASN A 359 21.13 -20.57 -9.72
N PRO A 360 21.86 -19.81 -8.88
CA PRO A 360 22.02 -18.37 -9.08
C PRO A 360 22.63 -17.99 -10.43
N LYS A 361 23.53 -18.82 -10.95
CA LYS A 361 24.16 -18.56 -12.27
C LYS A 361 23.15 -18.71 -13.42
N ALA A 362 22.24 -19.69 -13.33
CA ALA A 362 21.17 -19.85 -14.32
C ALA A 362 20.22 -18.65 -14.32
N LEU A 363 19.86 -18.14 -13.14
CA LEU A 363 19.03 -16.94 -13.04
C LEU A 363 19.68 -15.71 -13.70
N LEU A 364 20.96 -15.49 -13.50
CA LEU A 364 21.67 -14.36 -14.13
C LEU A 364 21.65 -14.40 -15.65
N VAL A 365 21.57 -15.60 -16.24
CA VAL A 365 21.48 -15.77 -17.70
C VAL A 365 20.09 -15.43 -18.21
N VAL A 366 19.04 -15.86 -17.53
CA VAL A 366 17.65 -15.74 -18.02
C VAL A 366 16.93 -14.46 -17.57
N MET A 367 17.37 -13.82 -16.48
CA MET A 367 16.68 -12.65 -15.93
C MET A 367 16.71 -11.40 -16.84
N PRO A 368 17.84 -11.02 -17.47
CA PRO A 368 17.87 -9.82 -18.31
C PRO A 368 16.78 -9.80 -19.40
N PRO A 369 16.60 -10.86 -20.22
CA PRO A 369 15.54 -10.85 -21.22
C PRO A 369 14.14 -11.02 -20.63
N MET A 370 14.02 -11.55 -19.39
CA MET A 370 12.73 -11.75 -18.72
C MET A 370 12.16 -10.46 -18.11
N SER A 371 13.00 -9.54 -17.66
CA SER A 371 12.57 -8.29 -17.01
C SER A 371 11.49 -7.55 -17.81
N LYS A 372 11.58 -7.56 -19.15
CA LYS A 372 10.63 -6.88 -20.05
C LYS A 372 9.24 -7.53 -20.09
N ARG A 373 9.08 -8.74 -19.57
CA ARG A 373 7.82 -9.51 -19.60
C ARG A 373 7.19 -9.65 -18.22
N MET A 374 7.94 -9.33 -17.17
CA MET A 374 7.49 -9.49 -15.79
C MET A 374 6.79 -8.23 -15.31
N LYS A 375 5.69 -8.41 -14.61
CA LYS A 375 5.00 -7.39 -13.80
C LYS A 375 5.19 -7.67 -12.32
N LEU A 376 5.26 -8.96 -11.95
CA LEU A 376 5.50 -9.44 -10.61
C LEU A 376 6.63 -10.50 -10.62
N PRO A 377 7.34 -10.68 -9.51
CA PRO A 377 8.38 -11.73 -9.42
C PRO A 377 7.82 -13.13 -9.56
N THR A 378 6.54 -13.33 -9.22
CA THR A 378 5.82 -14.61 -9.39
C THR A 378 5.65 -15.02 -10.87
N ASP A 379 5.71 -14.07 -11.80
CA ASP A 379 5.67 -14.37 -13.24
C ASP A 379 6.86 -15.26 -13.66
N ALA A 380 7.98 -15.12 -12.94
CA ALA A 380 9.16 -15.97 -13.18
C ALA A 380 8.91 -17.46 -12.92
N ILE A 381 7.98 -17.81 -12.04
CA ILE A 381 7.66 -19.20 -11.69
C ILE A 381 7.23 -19.98 -12.94
N GLU A 382 6.30 -19.40 -13.70
CA GLU A 382 5.79 -20.04 -14.93
C GLU A 382 6.86 -20.08 -16.01
N PHE A 383 7.54 -18.95 -16.26
CA PHE A 383 8.54 -18.85 -17.32
C PHE A 383 9.78 -19.72 -17.11
N LEU A 384 10.15 -19.97 -15.84
CA LEU A 384 11.35 -20.71 -15.49
C LEU A 384 11.09 -22.16 -15.05
N ARG A 385 9.86 -22.62 -15.05
CA ARG A 385 9.46 -23.97 -14.60
C ARG A 385 10.33 -25.05 -15.24
N PHE A 386 10.65 -24.94 -16.54
CA PHE A 386 11.48 -25.91 -17.27
C PHE A 386 12.90 -26.07 -16.68
N LEU A 387 13.41 -25.10 -15.94
CA LEU A 387 14.72 -25.21 -15.28
C LEU A 387 14.69 -26.07 -14.01
N PHE A 388 13.52 -26.35 -13.46
CA PHE A 388 13.34 -27.01 -12.16
C PHE A 388 12.55 -28.31 -12.27
N ASP A 389 11.80 -28.47 -13.36
CA ASP A 389 11.00 -29.67 -13.62
C ASP A 389 11.82 -30.67 -14.46
N ASP A 390 12.18 -31.80 -13.83
CA ASP A 390 12.89 -32.90 -14.49
C ASP A 390 11.92 -33.95 -15.08
N ALA A 391 10.60 -33.71 -14.98
CA ALA A 391 9.62 -34.58 -15.59
C ALA A 391 9.78 -34.62 -17.11
N PRO A 392 9.55 -35.81 -17.73
CA PRO A 392 9.55 -35.94 -19.18
C PRO A 392 8.60 -34.93 -19.85
N LEU A 393 9.01 -34.38 -20.98
CA LEU A 393 8.17 -33.48 -21.76
C LEU A 393 7.03 -34.28 -22.40
N SER A 394 5.80 -34.02 -21.99
CA SER A 394 4.61 -34.65 -22.59
C SER A 394 4.31 -34.03 -23.98
N LEU A 395 5.21 -34.22 -24.94
CA LEU A 395 5.11 -33.70 -26.30
C LEU A 395 4.87 -34.85 -27.29
N ALA A 396 4.10 -34.54 -28.36
CA ALA A 396 3.96 -35.41 -29.52
C ALA A 396 4.80 -34.86 -30.68
N ALA A 397 5.28 -35.77 -31.56
CA ALA A 397 6.10 -35.37 -32.71
C ALA A 397 5.39 -34.37 -33.64
N GLU A 398 4.05 -34.41 -33.72
CA GLU A 398 3.21 -33.47 -34.49
C GLU A 398 3.33 -32.04 -34.01
N GLN A 399 3.53 -31.83 -32.71
CA GLN A 399 3.71 -30.49 -32.08
C GLN A 399 5.08 -29.89 -32.42
N LEU A 400 6.04 -30.73 -32.84
CA LEU A 400 7.41 -30.37 -33.18
C LEU A 400 7.60 -30.18 -34.69
N THR A 401 6.56 -29.89 -35.43
CA THR A 401 6.55 -29.61 -36.85
C THR A 401 6.05 -28.20 -37.16
N HIS A 402 6.36 -27.72 -38.34
CA HIS A 402 5.86 -26.44 -38.85
C HIS A 402 5.65 -26.54 -40.36
N LYS A 403 4.81 -25.70 -40.97
CA LYS A 403 4.56 -25.72 -42.43
C LYS A 403 5.82 -25.61 -43.28
N TYR A 404 6.89 -25.03 -42.76
CA TYR A 404 8.21 -24.96 -43.38
C TYR A 404 9.24 -25.89 -42.73
N LEU A 405 8.83 -26.76 -41.82
CA LEU A 405 9.66 -27.76 -41.14
C LEU A 405 8.88 -29.07 -41.04
N PRO A 406 8.83 -29.87 -42.14
CA PRO A 406 8.20 -31.18 -42.13
C PRO A 406 8.88 -32.12 -41.13
N ARG A 407 8.19 -33.20 -40.75
CA ARG A 407 8.62 -34.16 -39.72
C ARG A 407 10.08 -34.67 -39.94
N GLU A 408 10.45 -35.08 -41.16
CA GLU A 408 11.81 -35.58 -41.45
C GLU A 408 12.85 -34.45 -41.32
N SER A 409 12.54 -33.24 -41.76
CA SER A 409 13.43 -32.08 -41.60
C SER A 409 13.60 -31.71 -40.13
N ALA A 410 12.52 -31.77 -39.32
CA ALA A 410 12.59 -31.56 -37.89
C ALA A 410 13.48 -32.58 -37.19
N ARG A 411 13.32 -33.88 -37.50
CA ARG A 411 14.18 -34.96 -37.01
C ARG A 411 15.66 -34.69 -37.33
N THR A 412 15.97 -34.39 -38.59
CA THR A 412 17.32 -34.05 -39.01
C THR A 412 17.89 -32.86 -38.24
N GLY A 413 17.10 -31.81 -38.07
CA GLY A 413 17.49 -30.62 -37.31
C GLY A 413 17.78 -30.93 -35.84
N PHE A 414 16.97 -31.74 -35.18
CA PHE A 414 17.22 -32.17 -33.79
C PHE A 414 18.46 -33.04 -33.66
N GLN A 415 18.74 -33.94 -34.64
CA GLN A 415 19.98 -34.73 -34.66
C GLN A 415 21.22 -33.84 -34.77
N GLN A 416 21.20 -32.86 -35.68
CA GLN A 416 22.31 -31.90 -35.83
C GLN A 416 22.47 -31.01 -34.64
N ALA A 417 21.36 -30.53 -34.02
CA ALA A 417 21.40 -29.75 -32.81
C ALA A 417 22.00 -30.54 -31.63
N ARG A 418 21.63 -31.82 -31.49
CA ARG A 418 22.20 -32.70 -30.48
C ARG A 418 23.71 -32.89 -30.69
N GLU A 419 24.14 -33.14 -31.93
CA GLU A 419 25.56 -33.29 -32.28
C GLU A 419 26.34 -32.02 -31.97
N LEU A 420 25.80 -30.82 -32.34
CA LEU A 420 26.41 -29.55 -32.02
C LEU A 420 26.57 -29.36 -30.50
N VAL A 421 25.51 -29.60 -29.71
CA VAL A 421 25.56 -29.49 -28.26
C VAL A 421 26.55 -30.46 -27.63
N GLN A 422 26.69 -31.67 -28.18
CA GLN A 422 27.59 -32.69 -27.70
C GLN A 422 29.06 -32.38 -28.01
N THR A 423 29.38 -31.91 -29.22
CA THR A 423 30.74 -31.81 -29.76
C THR A 423 31.35 -30.41 -29.63
N ALA A 424 30.54 -29.37 -29.42
CA ALA A 424 31.04 -27.99 -29.28
C ALA A 424 32.10 -27.88 -28.19
N GLU A 425 33.25 -27.29 -28.49
CA GLU A 425 34.34 -27.06 -27.54
C GLU A 425 33.86 -26.12 -26.38
N SER A 426 33.15 -25.04 -26.73
CA SER A 426 32.52 -24.16 -25.77
C SER A 426 30.98 -24.26 -25.80
N TYR A 427 30.36 -24.19 -24.62
CA TYR A 427 28.89 -24.14 -24.47
C TYR A 427 28.49 -22.75 -24.03
N ASP A 428 28.46 -21.83 -24.99
CA ASP A 428 28.19 -20.40 -24.78
C ASP A 428 27.16 -19.87 -25.80
N LEU A 429 26.74 -18.60 -25.58
CA LEU A 429 25.70 -17.99 -26.38
C LEU A 429 26.08 -17.87 -27.87
N ASP A 430 27.33 -17.52 -28.14
CA ASP A 430 27.82 -17.31 -29.51
C ASP A 430 27.85 -18.60 -30.29
N THR A 431 28.39 -19.66 -29.70
CA THR A 431 28.49 -21.01 -30.32
C THR A 431 27.10 -21.57 -30.58
N LEU A 432 26.20 -21.53 -29.58
CA LEU A 432 24.83 -22.03 -29.72
C LEU A 432 24.04 -21.24 -30.76
N SER A 433 24.11 -19.90 -30.71
CA SER A 433 23.31 -19.08 -31.62
C SER A 433 23.75 -19.26 -33.08
N LYS A 434 25.05 -19.20 -33.39
CA LYS A 434 25.56 -19.38 -34.75
C LYS A 434 25.26 -20.75 -35.31
N GLY A 435 25.55 -21.80 -34.51
CA GLY A 435 25.35 -23.19 -34.98
C GLY A 435 23.89 -23.55 -35.19
N LEU A 436 23.01 -23.19 -34.24
CA LEU A 436 21.58 -23.50 -34.32
C LEU A 436 20.83 -22.66 -35.38
N ILE A 437 21.23 -21.41 -35.61
CA ILE A 437 20.70 -20.61 -36.72
C ILE A 437 21.05 -21.27 -38.06
N GLN A 438 22.32 -21.66 -38.27
CA GLN A 438 22.75 -22.33 -39.51
C GLN A 438 22.01 -23.66 -39.73
N ILE A 439 21.84 -24.46 -38.67
CA ILE A 439 21.06 -25.71 -38.77
C ILE A 439 19.62 -25.39 -39.20
N GLY A 440 18.99 -24.38 -38.52
CA GLY A 440 17.63 -23.99 -38.83
C GLY A 440 17.42 -23.53 -40.28
N GLU A 441 18.35 -22.76 -40.81
CA GLU A 441 18.36 -22.36 -42.24
C GLU A 441 18.47 -23.50 -43.18
N ASN A 442 19.30 -24.51 -42.86
CA ASN A 442 19.52 -25.69 -43.70
C ASN A 442 18.32 -26.63 -43.72
N VAL A 443 17.64 -26.83 -42.58
CA VAL A 443 16.53 -27.82 -42.49
C VAL A 443 15.16 -27.23 -42.80
N SER A 444 15.00 -25.92 -42.79
CA SER A 444 13.71 -25.26 -43.06
C SER A 444 13.51 -25.04 -44.57
N ALA A 445 12.37 -25.45 -45.10
CA ALA A 445 12.04 -25.35 -46.55
C ALA A 445 12.05 -23.92 -47.11
N ASN A 446 11.97 -22.91 -46.24
CA ASN A 446 12.03 -21.48 -46.61
C ASN A 446 13.40 -20.85 -46.33
N SER A 447 14.42 -21.66 -46.02
CA SER A 447 15.79 -21.22 -45.68
C SER A 447 15.85 -20.16 -44.57
N LYS A 448 14.91 -20.20 -43.61
CA LYS A 448 14.88 -19.33 -42.44
C LYS A 448 14.99 -20.17 -41.16
N ALA A 449 15.82 -19.74 -40.23
CA ALA A 449 16.02 -20.44 -38.95
C ALA A 449 14.76 -20.49 -38.05
N GLY A 450 13.88 -19.50 -38.13
CA GLY A 450 12.73 -19.33 -37.23
C GLY A 450 11.84 -20.55 -37.05
N PRO A 451 11.41 -21.29 -38.13
CA PRO A 451 10.62 -22.52 -37.99
C PRO A 451 11.28 -23.57 -37.08
N PHE A 452 12.56 -23.83 -37.29
CA PHE A 452 13.32 -24.80 -36.48
C PHE A 452 13.57 -24.27 -35.04
N LEU A 453 14.02 -23.03 -34.88
CA LEU A 453 14.30 -22.47 -33.56
C LEU A 453 13.03 -22.41 -32.69
N GLY A 454 11.86 -22.20 -33.27
CA GLY A 454 10.58 -22.26 -32.56
C GLY A 454 10.26 -23.67 -32.05
N THR A 455 10.43 -24.72 -32.88
CA THR A 455 10.22 -26.09 -32.45
C THR A 455 11.30 -26.56 -31.46
N LEU A 456 12.57 -26.15 -31.66
CA LEU A 456 13.65 -26.44 -30.74
C LEU A 456 13.41 -25.82 -29.35
N ARG A 457 12.83 -24.62 -29.29
CA ARG A 457 12.42 -23.99 -28.00
C ARG A 457 11.42 -24.88 -27.29
N LEU A 458 10.37 -25.33 -27.98
CA LEU A 458 9.38 -26.21 -27.39
C LEU A 458 10.02 -27.55 -26.97
N ALA A 459 10.92 -28.10 -27.78
CA ALA A 459 11.66 -29.34 -27.48
C ALA A 459 12.54 -29.23 -26.23
N VAL A 460 13.16 -28.10 -25.99
CA VAL A 460 14.07 -27.88 -24.85
C VAL A 460 13.34 -27.47 -23.59
N THR A 461 12.30 -26.63 -23.72
CA THR A 461 11.63 -26.01 -22.55
C THR A 461 10.27 -26.63 -22.23
N GLY A 462 9.66 -27.36 -23.15
CA GLY A 462 8.27 -27.80 -23.00
C GLY A 462 7.24 -26.71 -23.09
N GLN A 463 7.66 -25.49 -23.42
CA GLN A 463 6.84 -24.28 -23.31
C GLN A 463 6.82 -23.50 -24.62
N GLN A 464 5.64 -23.00 -25.01
CA GLN A 464 5.52 -22.06 -26.13
C GLN A 464 6.05 -20.67 -25.79
N VAL A 465 5.92 -20.28 -24.52
CA VAL A 465 6.41 -19.01 -23.97
C VAL A 465 7.45 -19.31 -22.89
N SER A 466 8.70 -18.98 -23.16
CA SER A 466 9.86 -19.19 -22.29
C SER A 466 10.83 -18.01 -22.45
N PRO A 467 11.90 -17.89 -21.67
CA PRO A 467 13.03 -17.04 -22.00
C PRO A 467 13.55 -17.31 -23.42
N PRO A 468 14.38 -16.45 -24.01
CA PRO A 468 14.97 -16.70 -25.31
C PRO A 468 15.68 -18.07 -25.35
N LEU A 469 15.63 -18.73 -26.49
CA LEU A 469 16.07 -20.14 -26.65
C LEU A 469 17.50 -20.38 -26.16
N PHE A 470 18.43 -19.54 -26.59
CA PHE A 470 19.85 -19.77 -26.33
C PHE A 470 20.19 -19.58 -24.86
N GLU A 471 19.62 -18.56 -24.23
CA GLU A 471 19.71 -18.30 -22.78
C GLU A 471 19.04 -19.44 -21.99
N SER A 472 17.92 -19.98 -22.47
CA SER A 472 17.25 -21.14 -21.87
C SER A 472 18.15 -22.38 -21.90
N MET A 473 18.81 -22.64 -23.03
CA MET A 473 19.74 -23.75 -23.14
C MET A 473 20.96 -23.59 -22.23
N LEU A 474 21.53 -22.37 -22.18
CA LEU A 474 22.64 -22.07 -21.27
C LEU A 474 22.28 -22.29 -19.82
N ALA A 475 21.13 -21.79 -19.41
CA ALA A 475 20.64 -21.92 -18.03
C ALA A 475 20.32 -23.37 -17.66
N LEU A 476 19.77 -24.15 -18.61
CA LEU A 476 19.50 -25.57 -18.45
C LEU A 476 20.80 -26.40 -18.34
N GLY A 477 21.84 -25.95 -19.01
CA GLY A 477 23.15 -26.62 -19.09
C GLY A 477 23.21 -27.73 -20.16
N ARG A 478 24.45 -28.04 -20.57
CA ARG A 478 24.72 -29.00 -21.66
C ARG A 478 24.07 -30.36 -21.44
N ALA A 479 24.23 -30.94 -20.23
CA ALA A 479 23.76 -32.29 -19.94
C ALA A 479 22.22 -32.41 -20.03
N ARG A 480 21.49 -31.48 -19.44
CA ARG A 480 20.01 -31.49 -19.48
C ARG A 480 19.49 -31.15 -20.87
N THR A 481 20.17 -30.28 -21.62
CA THR A 481 19.81 -29.98 -23.01
C THR A 481 19.95 -31.23 -23.88
N LEU A 482 21.04 -32.03 -23.72
CA LEU A 482 21.20 -33.31 -24.41
C LEU A 482 20.10 -34.31 -24.05
N ALA A 483 19.79 -34.45 -22.75
CA ALA A 483 18.73 -35.34 -22.30
C ALA A 483 17.37 -34.99 -22.92
N ARG A 484 17.02 -33.69 -22.97
CA ARG A 484 15.79 -33.23 -23.66
C ARG A 484 15.79 -33.53 -25.15
N LEU A 485 16.92 -33.33 -25.84
CA LEU A 485 17.04 -33.65 -27.26
C LEU A 485 16.96 -35.16 -27.52
N ASP A 486 17.52 -36.02 -26.64
CA ASP A 486 17.40 -37.49 -26.72
C ASP A 486 15.94 -37.91 -26.52
N GLU A 487 15.23 -37.35 -25.56
CA GLU A 487 13.81 -37.61 -25.35
C GLU A 487 12.95 -37.24 -26.58
N ILE A 488 13.26 -36.10 -27.20
CA ILE A 488 12.56 -35.67 -28.42
C ILE A 488 12.85 -36.57 -29.62
N LEU A 489 14.10 -36.98 -29.77
CA LEU A 489 14.47 -37.87 -30.88
C LEU A 489 13.80 -39.26 -30.80
N ALA A 490 13.55 -39.75 -29.58
CA ALA A 490 12.78 -40.98 -29.36
C ALA A 490 11.35 -40.93 -29.88
N LEU A 491 10.75 -39.72 -30.01
CA LEU A 491 9.41 -39.53 -30.59
C LEU A 491 9.38 -39.76 -32.13
N TYR A 492 10.54 -39.86 -32.76
CA TYR A 492 10.69 -40.02 -34.19
C TYR A 492 11.14 -41.44 -34.57
N GLU A 493 11.40 -42.29 -33.57
CA GLU A 493 11.62 -43.72 -33.73
C GLU A 493 10.30 -44.49 -33.88
#